data_cca02b721238dcad103ab1242942d953
#
_entry.id   cca02b721238dcad103ab1242942d953
#
_cell.length_a   1.000
_cell.length_b   1.000
_cell.length_c   1.000
_cell.angle_alpha   90.00
_cell.angle_beta   90.00
_cell.angle_gamma   90.00
#
_symmetry.space_group_name_H-M   'P 1'
#
loop_
_entity.id
_entity.type
_entity.pdbx_description
1 polymer ?
#
loop_
_entity_poly.entity_id
_entity_poly.type
_entity_poly.pdbx_seq_one_letter_code
_entity_poly.pdbx_strand_id
1 'polypeptide(L)'
;MSYAKEIIQQSIKDIKLQKSRARRRQIEKLLNYYTGTDTWKYISGKEGNYFDSASFNEVPPYNMNLTKKFIDKKSRIYTLSPNRDLGNKSANNQYKELLFYKNLRMKHIERMTNLVGTPAVRVMWEEDEGKKCFEYRVVYYYDAYFTPPNPYHPYAIIYPILNPTQEVDYTEPVEFAYWDDKVNIIYDEDGNIKEEYPNPYGVLPFVFPRDTEQIDDFYGEGSTDVVATNEHLNILMTELMLGLRFQMFGQSWASGVYEDQPIARVGSDKLINLPDGGRFGIESPGGDPQKVLEIAKG
;
A
#
# COMPACT_ATOMS: atom_id res chain seq x y z
N MET A 1 31.36 -16.72 4.61
CA MET A 1 31.57 -15.30 5.00
C MET A 1 31.82 -14.34 3.81
N SER A 2 32.69 -14.64 2.85
CA SER A 2 32.97 -13.72 1.72
C SER A 2 31.72 -13.46 0.88
N TYR A 3 30.97 -14.49 0.52
CA TYR A 3 29.83 -14.41 -0.41
C TYR A 3 28.65 -13.61 0.15
N ALA A 4 28.26 -13.81 1.40
CA ALA A 4 27.19 -13.02 2.04
C ALA A 4 27.54 -11.53 2.09
N LYS A 5 28.82 -11.19 2.39
CA LYS A 5 29.29 -9.80 2.40
C LYS A 5 29.20 -9.14 1.01
N GLU A 6 29.56 -9.90 -0.05
CA GLU A 6 29.44 -9.41 -1.43
C GLU A 6 27.98 -9.09 -1.79
N ILE A 7 27.05 -9.97 -1.41
CA ILE A 7 25.62 -9.76 -1.64
C ILE A 7 25.11 -8.56 -0.84
N ILE A 8 25.50 -8.42 0.43
CA ILE A 8 25.13 -7.25 1.25
C ILE A 8 25.65 -5.97 0.61
N GLN A 9 26.90 -5.93 0.17
CA GLN A 9 27.45 -4.77 -0.55
C GLN A 9 26.74 -4.49 -1.87
N GLN A 10 26.36 -5.54 -2.60
CA GLN A 10 25.56 -5.40 -3.81
C GLN A 10 24.17 -4.87 -3.49
N SER A 11 23.52 -5.38 -2.44
CA SER A 11 22.17 -4.94 -2.02
C SER A 11 22.13 -3.46 -1.68
N ILE A 12 23.15 -2.93 -1.01
CA ILE A 12 23.23 -1.49 -0.69
C ILE A 12 23.26 -0.66 -1.98
N LYS A 13 23.94 -1.14 -3.03
CA LYS A 13 23.89 -0.51 -4.34
C LYS A 13 22.52 -0.67 -4.98
N ASP A 14 21.90 -1.83 -4.88
CA ASP A 14 20.59 -2.15 -5.47
C ASP A 14 19.45 -1.41 -4.77
N ILE A 15 19.51 -1.23 -3.46
CA ILE A 15 18.60 -0.35 -2.71
C ILE A 15 18.63 1.09 -3.24
N LYS A 16 19.79 1.52 -3.73
CA LYS A 16 19.97 2.82 -4.40
C LYS A 16 19.50 2.81 -5.85
N LEU A 17 19.27 1.63 -6.45
CA LEU A 17 18.80 1.54 -7.83
C LEU A 17 17.34 1.97 -7.99
N GLN A 18 17.10 2.67 -9.08
CA GLN A 18 15.78 3.24 -9.39
C GLN A 18 14.66 2.18 -9.48
N LYS A 19 14.99 0.98 -9.97
CA LYS A 19 14.05 -0.14 -10.15
C LYS A 19 13.51 -0.67 -8.82
N SER A 20 14.35 -0.88 -7.84
CA SER A 20 13.95 -1.34 -6.50
C SER A 20 13.07 -0.29 -5.79
N ARG A 21 13.42 0.99 -5.93
CA ARG A 21 12.61 2.09 -5.39
C ARG A 21 11.23 2.19 -6.04
N ALA A 22 11.16 2.01 -7.36
CA ALA A 22 9.88 2.05 -8.09
C ALA A 22 8.95 0.93 -7.60
N ARG A 23 9.46 -0.30 -7.45
CA ARG A 23 8.69 -1.44 -6.93
C ARG A 23 8.19 -1.19 -5.50
N ARG A 24 9.03 -0.66 -4.62
CA ARG A 24 8.65 -0.35 -3.24
C ARG A 24 7.55 0.70 -3.17
N ARG A 25 7.64 1.78 -3.96
CA ARG A 25 6.57 2.79 -4.07
C ARG A 25 5.27 2.20 -4.59
N GLN A 26 5.36 1.30 -5.57
CA GLN A 26 4.19 0.60 -6.09
C GLN A 26 3.52 -0.27 -5.01
N ILE A 27 4.30 -1.06 -4.27
CA ILE A 27 3.79 -1.87 -3.15
C ILE A 27 3.16 -0.99 -2.08
N GLU A 28 3.81 0.11 -1.70
CA GLU A 28 3.27 1.08 -0.76
C GLU A 28 1.92 1.64 -1.24
N LYS A 29 1.83 2.03 -2.51
CA LYS A 29 0.57 2.50 -3.12
C LYS A 29 -0.53 1.44 -3.03
N LEU A 30 -0.22 0.18 -3.38
CA LEU A 30 -1.17 -0.93 -3.27
C LEU A 30 -1.68 -1.13 -1.83
N LEU A 31 -0.79 -1.10 -0.85
CA LEU A 31 -1.12 -1.24 0.57
C LEU A 31 -1.97 -0.07 1.08
N ASN A 32 -1.62 1.17 0.70
CA ASN A 32 -2.37 2.36 1.09
C ASN A 32 -3.79 2.36 0.52
N TYR A 33 -3.96 1.95 -0.73
CA TYR A 33 -5.30 1.80 -1.32
C TYR A 33 -6.09 0.63 -0.68
N TYR A 34 -5.43 -0.44 -0.26
CA TYR A 34 -6.10 -1.53 0.44
C TYR A 34 -6.54 -1.13 1.86
N THR A 35 -5.69 -0.43 2.61
CA THR A 35 -6.03 0.06 3.95
C THR A 35 -6.96 1.27 3.93
N GLY A 36 -6.97 2.03 2.84
CA GLY A 36 -7.68 3.30 2.71
C GLY A 36 -6.96 4.46 3.39
N THR A 37 -5.67 4.32 3.70
CA THR A 37 -4.83 5.34 4.34
C THR A 37 -4.01 6.10 3.29
N ASP A 38 -3.81 7.39 3.51
CA ASP A 38 -2.94 8.26 2.71
C ASP A 38 -3.17 8.24 1.19
N THR A 39 -4.37 7.82 0.74
CA THR A 39 -4.68 7.74 -0.69
C THR A 39 -4.68 9.10 -1.38
N TRP A 40 -4.98 10.15 -0.62
CA TRP A 40 -5.00 11.53 -1.12
C TRP A 40 -3.63 12.01 -1.64
N LYS A 41 -2.51 11.50 -1.10
CA LYS A 41 -1.16 11.89 -1.55
C LYS A 41 -0.88 11.53 -3.00
N TYR A 42 -1.56 10.52 -3.54
CA TYR A 42 -1.41 10.08 -4.93
C TYR A 42 -2.21 10.92 -5.92
N ILE A 43 -3.25 11.61 -5.46
CA ILE A 43 -4.11 12.46 -6.30
C ILE A 43 -3.84 13.95 -6.10
N SER A 44 -3.16 14.33 -5.02
CA SER A 44 -2.80 15.72 -4.70
C SER A 44 -1.35 15.84 -4.22
N GLY A 45 -0.80 17.03 -4.25
CA GLY A 45 0.52 17.33 -3.71
C GLY A 45 1.70 16.84 -4.56
N LYS A 46 2.76 16.35 -3.91
CA LYS A 46 4.04 16.03 -4.58
C LYS A 46 4.00 14.81 -5.52
N GLU A 47 3.11 13.88 -5.29
CA GLU A 47 3.02 12.62 -6.05
C GLU A 47 1.89 12.65 -7.09
N GLY A 48 0.83 13.44 -6.85
CA GLY A 48 -0.30 13.61 -7.76
C GLY A 48 -0.44 15.06 -8.22
N ASN A 49 -0.73 15.27 -9.51
CA ASN A 49 -0.87 16.60 -10.12
C ASN A 49 -2.32 16.95 -10.46
N TYR A 50 -3.30 16.19 -9.96
CA TYR A 50 -4.70 16.40 -10.34
C TYR A 50 -5.34 17.57 -9.61
N PHE A 51 -4.96 17.77 -8.34
CA PHE A 51 -5.55 18.83 -7.53
C PHE A 51 -4.47 19.63 -6.80
N ASP A 52 -4.68 20.93 -6.68
CA ASP A 52 -3.88 21.76 -5.78
C ASP A 52 -4.26 21.43 -4.31
N SER A 53 -3.25 21.30 -3.45
CA SER A 53 -3.44 21.04 -2.02
C SER A 53 -4.32 22.10 -1.34
N ALA A 54 -4.32 23.36 -1.84
CA ALA A 54 -5.18 24.41 -1.35
C ALA A 54 -6.68 24.12 -1.56
N SER A 55 -7.03 23.39 -2.62
CA SER A 55 -8.41 23.02 -2.93
C SER A 55 -9.03 22.09 -1.90
N PHE A 56 -8.20 21.33 -1.16
CA PHE A 56 -8.65 20.37 -0.14
C PHE A 56 -8.79 20.95 1.28
N ASN A 57 -8.35 22.19 1.51
CA ASN A 57 -8.52 22.83 2.82
C ASN A 57 -10.01 23.00 3.20
N GLU A 58 -10.87 23.06 2.20
CA GLU A 58 -12.30 23.29 2.41
C GLU A 58 -13.16 22.04 2.15
N VAL A 59 -12.74 21.14 1.25
CA VAL A 59 -13.46 19.90 0.90
C VAL A 59 -12.47 18.76 0.90
N PRO A 60 -12.60 17.80 1.83
CA PRO A 60 -11.75 16.62 1.83
C PRO A 60 -11.97 15.81 0.53
N PRO A 61 -10.93 15.24 -0.06
CA PRO A 61 -11.07 14.43 -1.25
C PRO A 61 -11.94 13.19 -0.97
N TYR A 62 -12.71 12.79 -1.98
CA TYR A 62 -13.51 11.59 -1.89
C TYR A 62 -12.60 10.35 -1.78
N ASN A 63 -12.89 9.49 -0.83
CA ASN A 63 -12.11 8.27 -0.60
C ASN A 63 -13.04 7.05 -0.47
N MET A 64 -13.30 6.39 -1.60
CA MET A 64 -13.98 5.10 -1.61
C MET A 64 -12.95 3.99 -1.68
N ASN A 65 -12.94 3.08 -0.72
CA ASN A 65 -12.04 1.95 -0.72
C ASN A 65 -12.65 0.74 -1.47
N LEU A 66 -12.61 0.79 -2.81
CA LEU A 66 -13.02 -0.32 -3.66
C LEU A 66 -11.96 -1.41 -3.73
N THR A 67 -10.69 -1.05 -3.66
CA THR A 67 -9.56 -1.99 -3.70
C THR A 67 -9.73 -3.06 -2.63
N LYS A 68 -9.99 -2.66 -1.38
CA LYS A 68 -10.22 -3.62 -0.29
C LYS A 68 -11.41 -4.54 -0.57
N LYS A 69 -12.53 -3.97 -1.01
CA LYS A 69 -13.74 -4.76 -1.30
C LYS A 69 -13.50 -5.79 -2.41
N PHE A 70 -12.76 -5.39 -3.46
CA PHE A 70 -12.43 -6.27 -4.55
C PHE A 70 -11.48 -7.40 -4.12
N ILE A 71 -10.37 -7.06 -3.43
CA ILE A 71 -9.39 -8.05 -2.95
C ILE A 71 -10.03 -9.01 -1.96
N ASP A 72 -10.82 -8.52 -1.00
CA ASP A 72 -11.50 -9.37 -0.03
C ASP A 72 -12.52 -10.31 -0.70
N LYS A 73 -13.15 -9.87 -1.79
CA LYS A 73 -14.09 -10.69 -2.58
C LYS A 73 -13.38 -11.70 -3.49
N LYS A 74 -12.22 -11.35 -4.05
CA LYS A 74 -11.37 -12.24 -4.86
C LYS A 74 -10.76 -13.35 -3.99
N SER A 75 -10.37 -13.04 -2.76
CA SER A 75 -9.68 -13.96 -1.83
C SER A 75 -10.66 -14.89 -1.13
N ARG A 76 -10.98 -16.03 -1.76
CA ARG A 76 -12.01 -16.98 -1.30
C ARG A 76 -11.50 -18.37 -0.97
N ILE A 77 -10.25 -18.71 -1.28
CA ILE A 77 -9.70 -20.06 -1.11
C ILE A 77 -9.79 -20.50 0.37
N TYR A 78 -9.44 -19.59 1.29
CA TYR A 78 -9.47 -19.86 2.74
C TYR A 78 -10.75 -19.37 3.43
N THR A 79 -11.87 -19.26 2.70
CA THR A 79 -13.17 -18.94 3.30
C THR A 79 -13.70 -20.12 4.10
N LEU A 80 -13.46 -21.32 3.63
CA LEU A 80 -13.69 -22.57 4.36
C LEU A 80 -12.35 -23.13 4.83
N SER A 81 -12.35 -23.76 6.02
CA SER A 81 -11.16 -24.45 6.51
C SER A 81 -10.80 -25.59 5.58
N PRO A 82 -9.62 -25.60 4.96
CA PRO A 82 -9.21 -26.71 4.10
C PRO A 82 -9.03 -27.97 4.93
N ASN A 83 -9.47 -29.09 4.39
CA ASN A 83 -9.19 -30.40 4.99
C ASN A 83 -7.71 -30.72 4.73
N ARG A 84 -6.97 -30.96 5.81
CA ARG A 84 -5.55 -31.33 5.76
C ARG A 84 -5.39 -32.67 6.41
N ASP A 85 -4.86 -33.64 5.66
CA ASP A 85 -4.59 -34.96 6.12
C ASP A 85 -3.10 -35.32 5.89
N LEU A 86 -2.39 -35.59 6.97
CA LEU A 86 -0.99 -36.01 6.95
C LEU A 86 -0.85 -37.55 6.91
N GLY A 87 -1.95 -38.27 6.66
CA GLY A 87 -1.96 -39.72 6.59
C GLY A 87 -1.82 -40.44 7.95
N ASN A 88 -1.68 -39.69 9.04
CA ASN A 88 -1.52 -40.23 10.38
C ASN A 88 -2.32 -39.42 11.40
N LYS A 89 -3.14 -40.10 12.21
CA LYS A 89 -4.02 -39.48 13.21
C LYS A 89 -3.24 -38.69 14.28
N SER A 90 -2.10 -39.22 14.74
CA SER A 90 -1.23 -38.52 15.72
C SER A 90 -0.62 -37.28 15.12
N ALA A 91 -0.08 -37.35 13.89
CA ALA A 91 0.46 -36.22 13.17
C ALA A 91 -0.61 -35.17 12.90
N ASN A 92 -1.83 -35.57 12.53
CA ASN A 92 -2.96 -34.65 12.33
C ASN A 92 -3.34 -33.90 13.60
N ASN A 93 -3.31 -34.56 14.76
CA ASN A 93 -3.60 -33.89 16.03
C ASN A 93 -2.51 -32.88 16.40
N GLN A 94 -1.24 -33.28 16.34
CA GLN A 94 -0.11 -32.36 16.57
C GLN A 94 -0.15 -31.17 15.62
N TYR A 95 -0.45 -31.39 14.35
CA TYR A 95 -0.56 -30.35 13.35
C TYR A 95 -1.71 -29.38 13.65
N LYS A 96 -2.84 -29.86 14.18
CA LYS A 96 -3.95 -28.98 14.61
C LYS A 96 -3.58 -28.09 15.78
N GLU A 97 -2.83 -28.60 16.74
CA GLU A 97 -2.37 -27.86 17.92
C GLU A 97 -1.36 -26.77 17.54
N LEU A 98 -0.41 -27.11 16.65
CA LEU A 98 0.63 -26.18 16.18
C LEU A 98 0.11 -25.03 15.32
N LEU A 99 -1.14 -25.10 14.87
CA LEU A 99 -1.67 -24.22 13.81
C LEU A 99 -2.97 -23.52 14.20
N PHE A 100 -3.14 -23.21 15.46
CA PHE A 100 -4.37 -22.65 16.02
C PHE A 100 -4.92 -21.44 15.26
N TYR A 101 -4.08 -20.50 14.77
CA TYR A 101 -4.50 -19.34 13.99
C TYR A 101 -4.26 -19.48 12.47
N LYS A 102 -3.97 -20.67 11.98
CA LYS A 102 -3.52 -20.87 10.59
C LYS A 102 -4.48 -20.36 9.54
N ASN A 103 -5.77 -20.63 9.66
CA ASN A 103 -6.72 -20.23 8.62
C ASN A 103 -6.83 -18.72 8.48
N LEU A 104 -6.78 -17.99 9.59
CA LEU A 104 -6.77 -16.52 9.56
C LEU A 104 -5.50 -15.99 8.90
N ARG A 105 -4.33 -16.56 9.23
CA ARG A 105 -3.05 -16.19 8.62
C ARG A 105 -3.02 -16.53 7.13
N MET A 106 -3.49 -17.72 6.73
CA MET A 106 -3.53 -18.12 5.33
C MET A 106 -4.48 -17.25 4.51
N LYS A 107 -5.63 -16.85 5.08
CA LYS A 107 -6.54 -15.89 4.45
C LYS A 107 -5.89 -14.52 4.26
N HIS A 108 -5.10 -14.07 5.22
CA HIS A 108 -4.33 -12.83 5.09
C HIS A 108 -3.27 -12.95 4.00
N ILE A 109 -2.52 -14.07 3.96
CA ILE A 109 -1.51 -14.33 2.92
C ILE A 109 -2.16 -14.33 1.54
N GLU A 110 -3.31 -14.99 1.36
CA GLU A 110 -4.06 -14.98 0.10
C GLU A 110 -4.44 -13.57 -0.35
N ARG A 111 -4.96 -12.74 0.56
CA ARG A 111 -5.29 -11.35 0.27
C ARG A 111 -4.07 -10.54 -0.17
N MET A 112 -2.96 -10.71 0.54
CA MET A 112 -1.72 -10.00 0.21
C MET A 112 -1.11 -10.51 -1.09
N THR A 113 -1.23 -11.79 -1.40
CA THR A 113 -0.84 -12.34 -2.70
C THR A 113 -1.65 -11.72 -3.84
N ASN A 114 -2.98 -11.69 -3.70
CA ASN A 114 -3.85 -11.04 -4.69
C ASN A 114 -3.58 -9.54 -4.84
N LEU A 115 -3.19 -8.86 -3.75
CA LEU A 115 -2.92 -7.42 -3.78
C LEU A 115 -1.55 -7.10 -4.38
N VAL A 116 -0.49 -7.73 -3.85
CA VAL A 116 0.92 -7.36 -4.12
C VAL A 116 1.53 -8.19 -5.25
N GLY A 117 0.91 -9.32 -5.60
CA GLY A 117 1.38 -10.26 -6.63
C GLY A 117 2.29 -11.33 -6.07
N THR A 118 3.45 -10.98 -5.51
CA THR A 118 4.41 -11.93 -4.95
C THR A 118 4.95 -11.44 -3.62
N PRO A 119 4.20 -11.58 -2.51
CA PRO A 119 4.74 -11.32 -1.18
C PRO A 119 5.70 -12.45 -0.77
N ALA A 120 6.68 -12.15 0.09
CA ALA A 120 7.48 -13.18 0.75
C ALA A 120 6.80 -13.57 2.08
N VAL A 121 6.64 -14.85 2.33
CA VAL A 121 6.09 -15.36 3.58
C VAL A 121 7.19 -16.09 4.33
N ARG A 122 7.65 -15.49 5.43
CA ARG A 122 8.62 -16.13 6.31
C ARG A 122 7.92 -17.14 7.18
N VAL A 123 8.44 -18.38 7.24
CA VAL A 123 7.94 -19.47 8.07
C VAL A 123 8.97 -19.78 9.13
N MET A 124 8.61 -19.59 10.40
CA MET A 124 9.51 -19.80 11.54
C MET A 124 8.83 -20.59 12.63
N TRP A 125 9.65 -21.26 13.45
CA TRP A 125 9.21 -21.74 14.74
C TRP A 125 9.27 -20.60 15.75
N GLU A 126 8.20 -20.44 16.50
CA GLU A 126 8.18 -19.61 17.70
C GLU A 126 7.80 -20.44 18.91
N GLU A 127 8.27 -20.04 20.06
CA GLU A 127 7.86 -20.59 21.35
C GLU A 127 7.18 -19.48 22.13
N ASP A 128 5.87 -19.58 22.25
CA ASP A 128 5.06 -18.65 23.03
C ASP A 128 4.51 -19.36 24.25
N GLU A 129 4.80 -18.86 25.46
CA GLU A 129 4.40 -19.44 26.75
C GLU A 129 4.69 -20.95 26.87
N GLY A 130 5.82 -21.42 26.33
CA GLY A 130 6.22 -22.82 26.35
C GLY A 130 5.51 -23.70 25.30
N LYS A 131 4.72 -23.11 24.42
CA LYS A 131 4.10 -23.82 23.29
C LYS A 131 4.84 -23.48 22.00
N LYS A 132 5.27 -24.52 21.29
CA LYS A 132 5.85 -24.37 19.96
C LYS A 132 4.76 -24.16 18.94
N CYS A 133 4.87 -23.11 18.14
CA CYS A 133 3.97 -22.82 17.04
C CYS A 133 4.72 -22.38 15.78
N PHE A 134 4.05 -22.49 14.64
CA PHE A 134 4.54 -21.90 13.41
C PHE A 134 4.07 -20.46 13.28
N GLU A 135 5.00 -19.53 13.15
CA GLU A 135 4.68 -18.18 12.73
C GLU A 135 4.82 -18.03 11.22
N TYR A 136 3.83 -17.34 10.63
CA TYR A 136 3.81 -16.93 9.24
C TYR A 136 3.82 -15.41 9.17
N ARG A 137 4.96 -14.82 8.79
CA ARG A 137 5.10 -13.38 8.66
C ARG A 137 5.17 -12.99 7.21
N VAL A 138 4.26 -12.10 6.77
CA VAL A 138 4.29 -11.55 5.41
C VAL A 138 5.28 -10.40 5.35
N VAL A 139 6.19 -10.48 4.41
CA VAL A 139 7.18 -9.45 4.09
C VAL A 139 6.84 -8.87 2.73
N TYR A 140 6.53 -7.58 2.70
CA TYR A 140 6.10 -6.90 1.47
C TYR A 140 7.27 -6.32 0.69
N TYR A 141 8.21 -5.70 1.40
CA TYR A 141 9.38 -5.04 0.82
C TYR A 141 10.58 -5.95 0.96
N TYR A 142 11.02 -6.53 -0.15
CA TYR A 142 12.18 -7.41 -0.16
C TYR A 142 12.85 -7.42 -1.53
N ASP A 143 14.11 -7.82 -1.57
CA ASP A 143 14.88 -8.10 -2.76
C ASP A 143 15.34 -9.55 -2.71
N ALA A 144 15.03 -10.30 -3.77
CA ALA A 144 15.40 -11.71 -3.92
C ALA A 144 16.59 -11.86 -4.85
N TYR A 145 17.51 -12.76 -4.52
CA TYR A 145 18.74 -13.02 -5.26
C TYR A 145 18.71 -14.41 -5.86
N PHE A 146 19.09 -14.52 -7.14
CA PHE A 146 18.97 -15.74 -7.94
C PHE A 146 20.31 -16.17 -8.48
N THR A 147 20.49 -17.48 -8.63
CA THR A 147 21.58 -18.03 -9.46
C THR A 147 21.16 -18.02 -10.93
N PRO A 148 22.08 -17.71 -11.87
CA PRO A 148 21.73 -17.63 -13.30
C PRO A 148 20.97 -18.81 -13.88
N PRO A 149 21.23 -20.08 -13.46
CA PRO A 149 20.47 -21.23 -14.00
C PRO A 149 19.04 -21.35 -13.46
N ASN A 150 18.67 -20.63 -12.39
CA ASN A 150 17.36 -20.78 -11.75
C ASN A 150 16.76 -19.43 -11.31
N PRO A 151 16.12 -18.71 -12.25
CA PRO A 151 15.55 -17.40 -11.96
C PRO A 151 14.26 -17.43 -11.13
N TYR A 152 13.72 -18.61 -10.81
CA TYR A 152 12.44 -18.75 -10.09
C TYR A 152 12.60 -19.10 -8.62
N HIS A 153 13.77 -19.59 -8.20
CA HIS A 153 14.03 -19.97 -6.81
C HIS A 153 15.18 -19.14 -6.25
N PRO A 154 14.86 -18.14 -5.43
CA PRO A 154 15.88 -17.32 -4.82
C PRO A 154 16.69 -18.15 -3.82
N TYR A 155 18.00 -17.94 -3.80
CA TYR A 155 18.90 -18.52 -2.80
C TYR A 155 19.10 -17.61 -1.59
N ALA A 156 18.84 -16.33 -1.73
CA ALA A 156 18.91 -15.35 -0.65
C ALA A 156 17.82 -14.28 -0.79
N ILE A 157 17.49 -13.67 0.33
CA ILE A 157 16.53 -12.57 0.41
C ILE A 157 17.05 -11.49 1.35
N ILE A 158 16.75 -10.24 1.01
CA ILE A 158 17.02 -9.09 1.86
C ILE A 158 15.74 -8.29 2.04
N TYR A 159 15.44 -7.89 3.26
CA TYR A 159 14.29 -7.04 3.55
C TYR A 159 14.57 -6.08 4.70
N PRO A 160 13.94 -4.88 4.73
CA PRO A 160 14.05 -3.95 5.82
C PRO A 160 13.35 -4.48 7.08
N ILE A 161 13.97 -4.32 8.22
CA ILE A 161 13.38 -4.59 9.53
C ILE A 161 12.57 -3.35 9.91
N LEU A 162 11.26 -3.41 9.69
CA LEU A 162 10.35 -2.34 10.06
C LEU A 162 9.88 -2.53 11.50
N ASN A 163 10.13 -1.54 12.34
CA ASN A 163 9.62 -1.55 13.69
C ASN A 163 8.12 -1.22 13.66
N PRO A 164 7.22 -2.10 14.13
CA PRO A 164 5.77 -1.89 14.03
C PRO A 164 5.25 -0.71 14.87
N THR A 165 6.08 -0.14 15.75
CA THR A 165 5.72 0.98 16.63
C THR A 165 6.20 2.34 16.11
N GLN A 166 7.05 2.38 15.08
CA GLN A 166 7.46 3.61 14.44
C GLN A 166 6.57 3.89 13.23
N GLU A 167 6.05 5.10 13.13
CA GLU A 167 5.60 5.62 11.85
C GLU A 167 6.78 5.46 10.90
N VAL A 168 6.58 4.70 9.83
CA VAL A 168 7.66 4.39 8.90
C VAL A 168 7.99 5.65 8.12
N ASP A 169 8.86 6.46 8.67
CA ASP A 169 9.57 7.45 7.87
C ASP A 169 10.69 6.70 7.13
N TYR A 170 10.49 6.45 5.84
CA TYR A 170 11.48 5.81 4.97
C TYR A 170 12.76 6.65 4.79
N THR A 171 12.86 7.78 5.46
CA THR A 171 14.05 8.63 5.52
C THR A 171 14.95 8.31 6.71
N GLU A 172 14.47 7.53 7.71
CA GLU A 172 15.29 7.10 8.84
C GLU A 172 16.13 5.86 8.52
N PRO A 173 17.30 5.70 9.18
CA PRO A 173 18.19 4.56 9.00
C PRO A 173 17.46 3.27 9.35
N VAL A 174 17.32 2.41 8.37
CA VAL A 174 16.60 1.15 8.47
C VAL A 174 17.60 0.00 8.56
N GLU A 175 17.39 -0.88 9.52
CA GLU A 175 18.13 -2.13 9.57
C GLU A 175 17.57 -3.11 8.53
N PHE A 176 18.46 -3.92 7.97
CA PHE A 176 18.13 -4.92 6.97
C PHE A 176 18.46 -6.31 7.46
N ALA A 177 17.60 -7.27 7.16
CA ALA A 177 17.85 -8.68 7.37
C ALA A 177 18.21 -9.37 6.06
N TYR A 178 19.37 -9.98 6.01
CA TYR A 178 19.79 -10.92 4.97
C TYR A 178 19.55 -12.36 5.44
N TRP A 179 18.99 -13.18 4.58
CA TRP A 179 18.80 -14.62 4.80
C TRP A 179 19.26 -15.43 3.61
N ASP A 180 19.98 -16.51 3.90
CA ASP A 180 20.23 -17.59 2.97
C ASP A 180 19.99 -18.96 3.64
N ASP A 181 20.47 -20.05 3.05
CA ASP A 181 20.36 -21.41 3.60
C ASP A 181 21.26 -21.64 4.84
N LYS A 182 22.23 -20.76 5.11
CA LYS A 182 23.26 -20.95 6.14
C LYS A 182 23.19 -19.94 7.28
N VAL A 183 22.89 -18.68 6.94
CA VAL A 183 23.00 -17.57 7.90
C VAL A 183 21.83 -16.61 7.80
N ASN A 184 21.59 -15.93 8.92
CA ASN A 184 20.78 -14.72 9.02
C ASN A 184 21.67 -13.58 9.55
N ILE A 185 21.76 -12.50 8.80
CA ILE A 185 22.63 -11.36 9.13
C ILE A 185 21.77 -10.10 9.21
N ILE A 186 21.91 -9.37 10.31
CA ILE A 186 21.33 -8.04 10.48
C ILE A 186 22.42 -7.01 10.26
N TYR A 187 22.16 -6.03 9.41
CA TYR A 187 23.11 -4.99 9.05
C TYR A 187 22.41 -3.63 8.87
N ASP A 188 23.18 -2.55 8.96
CA ASP A 188 22.71 -1.17 8.75
C ASP A 188 22.79 -0.74 7.28
N GLU A 189 22.38 0.49 7.00
CA GLU A 189 22.40 1.09 5.65
C GLU A 189 23.79 1.23 5.03
N ASP A 190 24.83 1.26 5.85
CA ASP A 190 26.23 1.33 5.42
C ASP A 190 26.83 -0.06 5.17
N GLY A 191 26.08 -1.12 5.53
CA GLY A 191 26.50 -2.51 5.40
C GLY A 191 27.33 -3.03 6.56
N ASN A 192 27.34 -2.31 7.71
CA ASN A 192 27.99 -2.82 8.89
C ASN A 192 27.12 -3.90 9.53
N ILE A 193 27.71 -5.07 9.74
CA ILE A 193 27.03 -6.20 10.35
C ILE A 193 26.87 -5.90 11.83
N LYS A 194 25.61 -5.90 12.31
CA LYS A 194 25.25 -5.77 13.72
C LYS A 194 25.16 -7.11 14.40
N GLU A 195 24.51 -8.05 13.76
CA GLU A 195 24.26 -9.39 14.31
C GLU A 195 24.38 -10.45 13.21
N GLU A 196 24.89 -11.61 13.56
CA GLU A 196 24.99 -12.76 12.66
C GLU A 196 24.57 -14.02 13.40
N TYR A 197 23.60 -14.75 12.85
CA TYR A 197 23.07 -15.99 13.41
C TYR A 197 23.13 -17.12 12.39
N PRO A 198 23.45 -18.36 12.79
CA PRO A 198 23.29 -19.49 11.89
C PRO A 198 21.81 -19.72 11.57
N ASN A 199 21.51 -20.04 10.31
CA ASN A 199 20.16 -20.44 9.94
C ASN A 199 19.90 -21.88 10.41
N PRO A 200 18.99 -22.12 11.38
CA PRO A 200 18.76 -23.46 11.93
C PRO A 200 18.00 -24.39 11.00
N TYR A 201 17.43 -23.87 9.91
CA TYR A 201 16.55 -24.64 9.02
C TYR A 201 17.33 -25.34 7.89
N GLY A 202 18.54 -24.89 7.55
CA GLY A 202 19.32 -25.39 6.42
C GLY A 202 18.70 -25.16 5.04
N VAL A 203 17.65 -24.34 4.97
CA VAL A 203 16.96 -23.90 3.76
C VAL A 203 16.54 -22.45 3.94
N LEU A 204 16.31 -21.74 2.86
CA LEU A 204 15.74 -20.39 2.92
C LEU A 204 14.31 -20.46 3.48
N PRO A 205 14.00 -19.91 4.69
CA PRO A 205 12.72 -20.11 5.35
C PRO A 205 11.62 -19.17 4.81
N PHE A 206 11.56 -19.02 3.49
CA PHE A 206 10.59 -18.17 2.80
C PHE A 206 9.84 -18.91 1.72
N VAL A 207 8.54 -18.65 1.63
CA VAL A 207 7.66 -19.09 0.54
C VAL A 207 7.17 -17.86 -0.21
N PHE A 208 7.12 -17.96 -1.52
CA PHE A 208 6.70 -16.87 -2.41
C PHE A 208 5.39 -17.27 -3.12
N PRO A 209 4.23 -17.06 -2.47
CA PRO A 209 2.95 -17.36 -3.10
C PRO A 209 2.71 -16.42 -4.29
N ARG A 210 2.05 -16.93 -5.33
CA ARG A 210 1.68 -16.20 -6.54
C ARG A 210 0.24 -16.52 -6.90
N ASP A 211 -0.46 -15.57 -7.49
CA ASP A 211 -1.81 -15.79 -8.02
C ASP A 211 -1.79 -16.20 -9.49
N THR A 212 -0.75 -15.80 -10.21
CA THR A 212 -0.52 -16.12 -11.62
C THR A 212 0.95 -16.50 -11.85
N GLU A 213 1.19 -17.36 -12.83
CA GLU A 213 2.54 -17.67 -13.29
C GLU A 213 3.07 -16.50 -14.12
N GLN A 214 4.22 -15.95 -13.71
CA GLN A 214 4.90 -14.90 -14.44
C GLN A 214 5.87 -15.53 -15.45
N ILE A 215 5.84 -15.02 -16.69
CA ILE A 215 6.66 -15.58 -17.78
C ILE A 215 8.10 -15.06 -17.70
N ASP A 216 8.28 -13.77 -17.42
CA ASP A 216 9.58 -13.09 -17.56
C ASP A 216 10.10 -12.42 -16.27
N ASP A 217 9.32 -12.34 -15.20
CA ASP A 217 9.74 -11.73 -13.94
C ASP A 217 9.36 -12.61 -12.74
N PHE A 218 10.21 -12.56 -11.72
CA PHE A 218 9.92 -13.20 -10.43
C PHE A 218 8.80 -12.50 -9.68
N TYR A 219 8.74 -11.17 -9.78
CA TYR A 219 7.78 -10.34 -9.06
C TYR A 219 6.50 -10.14 -9.87
N GLY A 220 5.36 -10.52 -9.29
CA GLY A 220 4.06 -10.21 -9.87
C GLY A 220 3.69 -8.73 -9.75
N GLU A 221 2.91 -8.24 -10.70
CA GLU A 221 2.45 -6.84 -10.71
C GLU A 221 1.38 -6.54 -9.65
N GLY A 222 0.75 -7.59 -9.11
CA GLY A 222 -0.37 -7.45 -8.18
C GLY A 222 -1.61 -6.83 -8.83
N SER A 223 -2.49 -6.25 -8.02
CA SER A 223 -3.74 -5.62 -8.47
C SER A 223 -3.56 -4.13 -8.80
N THR A 224 -2.59 -3.78 -9.63
CA THR A 224 -2.30 -2.40 -10.02
C THR A 224 -3.42 -1.77 -10.83
N ASP A 225 -4.08 -2.54 -11.69
CA ASP A 225 -5.24 -2.15 -12.48
C ASP A 225 -6.45 -1.78 -11.58
N VAL A 226 -6.70 -2.57 -10.55
CA VAL A 226 -7.76 -2.30 -9.56
C VAL A 226 -7.48 -1.00 -8.81
N VAL A 227 -6.22 -0.78 -8.40
CA VAL A 227 -5.81 0.44 -7.72
C VAL A 227 -5.92 1.65 -8.64
N ALA A 228 -5.48 1.55 -9.89
CA ALA A 228 -5.61 2.63 -10.87
C ALA A 228 -7.08 2.99 -11.11
N THR A 229 -7.95 2.00 -11.25
CA THR A 229 -9.40 2.21 -11.40
C THR A 229 -9.99 2.89 -10.16
N ASN A 230 -9.62 2.45 -8.95
CA ASN A 230 -10.08 3.05 -7.70
C ASN A 230 -9.62 4.51 -7.57
N GLU A 231 -8.39 4.81 -7.99
CA GLU A 231 -7.83 6.16 -8.02
C GLU A 231 -8.63 7.07 -8.96
N HIS A 232 -8.86 6.64 -10.19
CA HIS A 232 -9.65 7.40 -11.16
C HIS A 232 -11.07 7.68 -10.66
N LEU A 233 -11.73 6.69 -10.03
CA LEU A 233 -13.05 6.91 -9.44
C LEU A 233 -13.02 7.92 -8.30
N ASN A 234 -12.01 7.89 -7.44
CA ASN A 234 -11.87 8.86 -6.36
C ASN A 234 -11.63 10.27 -6.92
N ILE A 235 -10.85 10.42 -8.00
CA ILE A 235 -10.64 11.68 -8.70
C ILE A 235 -11.97 12.20 -9.25
N LEU A 236 -12.69 11.40 -10.05
CA LEU A 236 -13.96 11.78 -10.66
C LEU A 236 -15.01 12.18 -9.61
N MET A 237 -15.10 11.43 -8.51
CA MET A 237 -16.05 11.75 -7.43
C MET A 237 -15.65 13.03 -6.69
N THR A 238 -14.36 13.30 -6.54
CA THR A 238 -13.88 14.55 -5.96
C THR A 238 -14.21 15.74 -6.85
N GLU A 239 -13.97 15.63 -8.16
CA GLU A 239 -14.34 16.66 -9.16
C GLU A 239 -15.84 16.92 -9.17
N LEU A 240 -16.64 15.85 -9.13
CA LEU A 240 -18.09 15.95 -9.06
C LEU A 240 -18.55 16.71 -7.79
N MET A 241 -17.99 16.37 -6.63
CA MET A 241 -18.31 17.06 -5.36
C MET A 241 -17.92 18.53 -5.40
N LEU A 242 -16.75 18.86 -5.95
CA LEU A 242 -16.32 20.26 -6.14
C LEU A 242 -17.23 20.99 -7.11
N GLY A 243 -17.55 20.37 -8.26
CA GLY A 243 -18.46 20.93 -9.26
C GLY A 243 -19.86 21.19 -8.69
N LEU A 244 -20.43 20.24 -7.95
CA LEU A 244 -21.71 20.42 -7.27
C LEU A 244 -21.68 21.57 -6.25
N ARG A 245 -20.58 21.67 -5.48
CA ARG A 245 -20.39 22.76 -4.53
C ARG A 245 -20.38 24.12 -5.21
N PHE A 246 -19.59 24.25 -6.29
CA PHE A 246 -19.53 25.51 -7.06
C PHE A 246 -20.89 25.86 -7.69
N GLN A 247 -21.66 24.87 -8.13
CA GLN A 247 -23.00 25.10 -8.66
C GLN A 247 -24.03 25.49 -7.59
N MET A 248 -23.96 24.83 -6.42
CA MET A 248 -24.87 25.12 -5.31
C MET A 248 -24.65 26.50 -4.69
N PHE A 249 -23.40 26.94 -4.61
CA PHE A 249 -23.04 28.18 -3.95
C PHE A 249 -22.76 29.32 -4.93
N GLY A 250 -22.61 29.03 -6.23
CA GLY A 250 -22.27 30.00 -7.24
C GLY A 250 -20.99 30.80 -6.92
N GLN A 251 -20.41 31.42 -7.90
CA GLN A 251 -19.31 32.34 -7.66
C GLN A 251 -19.87 33.74 -7.40
N SER A 252 -19.75 34.20 -6.16
CA SER A 252 -20.12 35.54 -5.81
C SER A 252 -19.15 36.55 -6.40
N TRP A 253 -19.62 37.57 -7.06
CA TRP A 253 -18.84 38.68 -7.55
C TRP A 253 -19.45 40.03 -7.12
N ALA A 254 -18.60 41.00 -6.88
CA ALA A 254 -19.01 42.36 -6.60
C ALA A 254 -18.21 43.31 -7.45
N SER A 255 -18.84 44.36 -7.98
CA SER A 255 -18.21 45.46 -8.69
C SER A 255 -18.55 46.79 -8.06
N GLY A 256 -17.67 47.78 -8.22
CA GLY A 256 -17.87 49.12 -7.60
C GLY A 256 -17.53 49.17 -6.12
N VAL A 257 -16.75 48.22 -5.60
CA VAL A 257 -16.27 48.21 -4.23
C VAL A 257 -14.92 48.89 -4.14
N TYR A 258 -14.70 49.76 -3.13
CA TYR A 258 -13.42 50.39 -2.90
C TYR A 258 -12.38 49.41 -2.38
N GLU A 259 -11.12 49.52 -2.81
CA GLU A 259 -10.00 48.60 -2.46
C GLU A 259 -9.76 48.54 -0.93
N ASP A 260 -10.10 49.55 -0.18
CA ASP A 260 -9.87 49.67 1.25
C ASP A 260 -10.99 49.07 2.13
N GLN A 261 -12.05 48.53 1.53
CA GLN A 261 -13.14 47.89 2.29
C GLN A 261 -13.13 46.39 2.08
N PRO A 262 -12.73 45.58 3.09
CA PRO A 262 -12.79 44.13 2.97
C PRO A 262 -14.27 43.71 2.80
N ILE A 263 -14.55 43.08 1.67
CA ILE A 263 -15.84 42.43 1.44
C ILE A 263 -16.01 41.35 2.52
N ALA A 264 -16.99 41.57 3.41
CA ALA A 264 -17.30 40.57 4.43
C ALA A 264 -17.66 39.23 3.72
N ARG A 265 -17.08 38.11 4.17
CA ARG A 265 -17.45 36.79 3.67
C ARG A 265 -18.98 36.65 3.71
N VAL A 266 -19.55 36.37 2.53
CA VAL A 266 -20.99 36.26 2.35
C VAL A 266 -21.41 34.91 2.94
N GLY A 267 -22.26 34.96 3.99
CA GLY A 267 -22.98 33.79 4.47
C GLY A 267 -24.48 33.97 4.15
N SER A 268 -25.23 32.89 4.14
CA SER A 268 -26.67 32.88 3.89
C SER A 268 -27.50 33.79 4.85
N ASP A 269 -26.87 34.25 5.92
CA ASP A 269 -27.43 35.04 7.00
C ASP A 269 -26.90 36.49 7.07
N LYS A 270 -26.07 36.92 6.10
CA LYS A 270 -25.45 38.25 6.10
C LYS A 270 -25.91 39.10 4.93
N LEU A 271 -26.43 40.26 5.25
CA LEU A 271 -26.73 41.32 4.28
C LEU A 271 -25.43 41.93 3.74
N ILE A 272 -25.30 42.01 2.42
CA ILE A 272 -24.18 42.66 1.76
C ILE A 272 -24.54 44.14 1.60
N ASN A 273 -23.78 45.03 2.25
CA ASN A 273 -23.88 46.46 2.03
C ASN A 273 -22.89 46.86 0.93
N LEU A 274 -23.41 47.35 -0.18
CA LEU A 274 -22.59 47.86 -1.30
C LEU A 274 -22.69 49.39 -1.31
N PRO A 275 -21.58 50.07 -1.75
CA PRO A 275 -21.61 51.50 -1.98
C PRO A 275 -22.58 51.87 -3.11
N ASP A 276 -22.98 53.14 -3.19
CA ASP A 276 -23.84 53.64 -4.27
C ASP A 276 -23.25 53.31 -5.65
N GLY A 277 -24.04 52.62 -6.47
CA GLY A 277 -23.61 52.14 -7.78
C GLY A 277 -22.91 50.78 -7.79
N GLY A 278 -22.65 50.18 -6.61
CA GLY A 278 -22.10 48.82 -6.51
C GLY A 278 -23.10 47.77 -6.97
N ARG A 279 -22.58 46.71 -7.60
CA ARG A 279 -23.38 45.55 -8.04
C ARG A 279 -22.82 44.28 -7.43
N PHE A 280 -23.73 43.41 -7.01
CA PHE A 280 -23.42 42.07 -6.54
C PHE A 280 -24.16 41.04 -7.42
N GLY A 281 -23.52 39.98 -7.72
CA GLY A 281 -24.12 38.86 -8.45
C GLY A 281 -23.55 37.53 -8.00
N ILE A 282 -24.30 36.48 -8.26
CA ILE A 282 -23.86 35.10 -8.10
C ILE A 282 -23.95 34.47 -9.47
N GLU A 283 -22.81 34.00 -9.97
CA GLU A 283 -22.74 33.35 -11.26
C GLU A 283 -22.53 31.86 -11.02
N SER A 284 -23.39 31.02 -11.61
CA SER A 284 -23.21 29.58 -11.56
C SER A 284 -22.39 29.15 -12.77
N PRO A 285 -21.28 28.43 -12.60
CA PRO A 285 -20.55 27.85 -13.72
C PRO A 285 -21.48 26.88 -14.47
N GLY A 286 -21.64 27.08 -15.78
CA GLY A 286 -22.63 26.40 -16.63
C GLY A 286 -22.35 24.93 -16.94
N GLY A 287 -21.97 24.12 -15.97
CA GLY A 287 -21.84 22.67 -16.12
C GLY A 287 -23.14 21.92 -15.76
N ASP A 288 -23.41 20.80 -16.43
CA ASP A 288 -24.55 19.94 -16.13
C ASP A 288 -24.10 18.74 -15.25
N PRO A 289 -24.35 18.78 -13.90
CA PRO A 289 -23.95 17.70 -13.00
C PRO A 289 -24.64 16.37 -13.31
N GLN A 290 -25.81 16.39 -13.96
CA GLN A 290 -26.54 15.16 -14.29
C GLN A 290 -25.79 14.33 -15.30
N LYS A 291 -25.13 14.94 -16.30
CA LYS A 291 -24.28 14.24 -17.26
C LYS A 291 -23.09 13.54 -16.61
N VAL A 292 -22.45 14.20 -15.63
CA VAL A 292 -21.32 13.58 -14.91
C VAL A 292 -21.78 12.41 -14.04
N LEU A 293 -22.97 12.53 -13.43
CA LEU A 293 -23.59 11.47 -12.63
C LEU A 293 -24.01 10.25 -13.50
N GLU A 294 -24.47 10.48 -14.73
CA GLU A 294 -24.81 9.41 -15.67
C GLU A 294 -23.58 8.65 -16.12
N ILE A 295 -22.47 9.33 -16.40
CA ILE A 295 -21.18 8.71 -16.75
C ILE A 295 -20.64 7.87 -15.57
N ALA A 296 -20.82 8.31 -14.34
CA ALA A 296 -20.38 7.57 -13.15
C ALA A 296 -21.24 6.34 -12.80
N LYS A 297 -22.46 6.24 -13.38
CA LYS A 297 -23.38 5.12 -13.17
C LYS A 297 -23.27 4.02 -14.24
N GLY A 298 -22.67 4.31 -15.39
CA GLY A 298 -22.44 3.37 -16.50
C GLY A 298 -21.19 2.55 -16.30
#